data_5235bb63972be1678d37683c3b30aa7d
#
_entry.id   5235bb63972be1678d37683c3b30aa7d
#
_cell.length_a   1.000
_cell.length_b   1.000
_cell.length_c   1.000
_cell.angle_alpha   90.00
_cell.angle_beta   90.00
_cell.angle_gamma   90.00
#
_symmetry.space_group_name_H-M   'P 1'
#
loop_
_entity.id
_entity.type
_entity.pdbx_description
1 polymer ?
#
loop_
_entity_poly.entity_id
_entity_poly.type
_entity_poly.pdbx_seq_one_letter_code
_entity_poly.pdbx_strand_id
1 'polypeptide(L)'
;MRKARQRMRDQGSVIRVSVETFMEYIYHNPHVFHLLLRERSGTSLAYRKAVSRELQYFIMELADYIQFNQGYPIADAKVQAEAMVILVFNAGAEALDCKPAELRPLTEKAITQLRYLAKGADEFLKRHRVETNR
;
A
#
# COMPACT_ATOMS: atom_id res chain seq x y z
N MET A 1 6.48 16.54 9.56
CA MET A 1 6.64 15.08 9.71
C MET A 1 6.08 14.53 11.00
N ARG A 2 6.28 15.18 12.15
CA ARG A 2 5.65 14.76 13.41
C ARG A 2 4.13 14.74 13.36
N LYS A 3 3.50 15.72 12.70
CA LYS A 3 2.04 15.78 12.55
C LYS A 3 1.51 14.62 11.70
N ALA A 4 2.25 14.21 10.68
CA ALA A 4 1.89 13.05 9.86
C ALA A 4 1.99 11.76 10.67
N ARG A 5 3.04 11.62 11.50
CA ARG A 5 3.21 10.45 12.38
C ARG A 5 2.15 10.38 13.48
N GLN A 6 1.71 11.51 14.01
CA GLN A 6 0.63 11.54 15.02
C GLN A 6 -0.71 11.17 14.40
N ARG A 7 -0.97 11.61 13.17
CA ARG A 7 -2.14 11.19 12.39
C ARG A 7 -2.10 9.69 12.08
N MET A 8 -0.92 9.12 12.03
CA MET A 8 -0.71 7.69 11.77
C MET A 8 -1.08 6.78 12.95
N ARG A 9 -1.36 7.31 14.14
CA ARG A 9 -1.82 6.50 15.27
C ARG A 9 -3.24 6.01 15.10
N ASP A 10 -4.05 6.72 14.31
CA ASP A 10 -5.37 6.29 13.92
C ASP A 10 -5.26 5.54 12.60
N GLN A 11 -5.64 4.26 12.58
CA GLN A 11 -5.52 3.38 11.43
C GLN A 11 -6.16 3.95 10.16
N GLY A 12 -7.31 4.62 10.30
CA GLY A 12 -7.97 5.28 9.19
C GLY A 12 -7.16 6.45 8.62
N SER A 13 -6.52 7.22 9.50
CA SER A 13 -5.70 8.37 9.11
C SER A 13 -4.41 7.96 8.42
N VAL A 14 -3.80 6.84 8.85
CA VAL A 14 -2.59 6.30 8.22
C VAL A 14 -2.84 5.97 6.75
N ILE A 15 -3.93 5.25 6.50
CA ILE A 15 -4.29 4.84 5.14
C ILE A 15 -4.51 6.08 4.27
N ARG A 16 -5.31 7.04 4.76
CA ARG A 16 -5.61 8.26 4.00
C ARG A 16 -4.35 9.06 3.69
N VAL A 17 -3.53 9.33 4.69
CA VAL A 17 -2.30 10.13 4.52
C VAL A 17 -1.34 9.43 3.56
N SER A 18 -1.18 8.12 3.69
CA SER A 18 -0.29 7.35 2.83
C SER A 18 -0.75 7.36 1.38
N VAL A 19 -2.04 7.14 1.12
CA VAL A 19 -2.59 7.13 -0.24
C VAL A 19 -2.54 8.52 -0.85
N GLU A 20 -2.94 9.54 -0.12
CA GLU A 20 -2.93 10.92 -0.63
C GLU A 20 -1.51 11.36 -0.98
N THR A 21 -0.54 11.06 -0.11
CA THR A 21 0.87 11.38 -0.35
C THR A 21 1.39 10.66 -1.59
N PHE A 22 1.07 9.39 -1.74
CA PHE A 22 1.50 8.58 -2.88
C PHE A 22 0.88 9.10 -4.19
N MET A 23 -0.41 9.40 -4.19
CA MET A 23 -1.11 9.90 -5.37
C MET A 23 -0.61 11.28 -5.79
N GLU A 24 -0.32 12.17 -4.83
CA GLU A 24 0.30 13.47 -5.11
C GLU A 24 1.68 13.31 -5.72
N TYR A 25 2.48 12.39 -5.18
CA TYR A 25 3.82 12.13 -5.71
C TYR A 25 3.75 11.67 -7.16
N ILE A 26 2.85 10.75 -7.48
CA ILE A 26 2.67 10.25 -8.85
C ILE A 26 2.21 11.37 -9.78
N TYR A 27 1.27 12.18 -9.32
CA TYR A 27 0.71 13.26 -10.12
C TYR A 27 1.77 14.31 -10.48
N HIS A 28 2.69 14.60 -9.56
CA HIS A 28 3.77 15.55 -9.78
C HIS A 28 5.00 14.94 -10.47
N ASN A 29 5.13 13.62 -10.46
CA ASN A 29 6.28 12.91 -11.04
C ASN A 29 5.83 11.73 -11.92
N PRO A 30 4.97 11.97 -12.93
CA PRO A 30 4.37 10.87 -13.68
C PRO A 30 5.38 10.01 -14.44
N HIS A 31 6.45 10.61 -14.95
CA HIS A 31 7.43 9.84 -15.72
C HIS A 31 8.25 8.87 -14.88
N VAL A 32 8.46 9.16 -13.59
CA VAL A 32 9.13 8.21 -12.70
C VAL A 32 8.29 6.97 -12.54
N PHE A 33 6.99 7.13 -12.33
CA PHE A 33 6.08 6.02 -12.15
C PHE A 33 5.83 5.26 -13.45
N HIS A 34 5.76 5.95 -14.58
CA HIS A 34 5.70 5.33 -15.91
C HIS A 34 6.90 4.42 -16.13
N LEU A 35 8.09 4.89 -15.74
CA LEU A 35 9.31 4.10 -15.86
C LEU A 35 9.24 2.83 -15.00
N LEU A 36 8.77 2.94 -13.77
CA LEU A 36 8.62 1.80 -12.87
C LEU A 36 7.63 0.78 -13.41
N LEU A 37 6.47 1.21 -13.93
CA LEU A 37 5.47 0.33 -14.51
C LEU A 37 5.99 -0.36 -15.76
N ARG A 38 6.65 0.38 -16.62
CA ARG A 38 7.22 -0.12 -17.87
C ARG A 38 8.29 -1.18 -17.61
N GLU A 39 9.17 -0.94 -16.64
CA GLU A 39 10.26 -1.86 -16.32
C GLU A 39 9.77 -3.09 -15.56
N ARG A 40 8.67 -2.99 -14.79
CA ARG A 40 8.06 -4.12 -14.12
C ARG A 40 7.59 -5.19 -15.12
N SER A 41 7.08 -4.77 -16.29
CA SER A 41 6.61 -5.66 -17.35
C SER A 41 7.55 -5.70 -18.56
N GLY A 42 8.73 -5.09 -18.45
CA GLY A 42 9.69 -4.96 -19.54
C GLY A 42 10.49 -6.24 -19.80
N THR A 43 11.26 -6.20 -20.89
CA THR A 43 12.07 -7.33 -21.33
C THR A 43 13.40 -7.48 -20.61
N SER A 44 13.86 -6.42 -19.92
CA SER A 44 15.11 -6.45 -19.19
C SER A 44 14.97 -7.14 -17.84
N LEU A 45 15.59 -8.28 -17.67
CA LEU A 45 15.57 -9.03 -16.42
C LEU A 45 16.19 -8.24 -15.26
N ALA A 46 17.28 -7.51 -15.53
CA ALA A 46 17.96 -6.71 -14.52
C ALA A 46 17.05 -5.60 -13.96
N TYR A 47 16.33 -4.90 -14.83
CA TYR A 47 15.38 -3.86 -14.42
C TYR A 47 14.19 -4.44 -13.69
N ARG A 48 13.64 -5.57 -14.17
CA ARG A 48 12.52 -6.24 -13.48
C ARG A 48 12.91 -6.65 -12.07
N LYS A 49 14.13 -7.16 -11.88
CA LYS A 49 14.64 -7.52 -10.56
C LYS A 49 14.81 -6.30 -9.66
N ALA A 50 15.31 -5.19 -10.21
CA ALA A 50 15.47 -3.95 -9.45
C ALA A 50 14.12 -3.40 -8.98
N VAL A 51 13.12 -3.33 -9.85
CA VAL A 51 11.77 -2.88 -9.51
C VAL A 51 11.14 -3.81 -8.48
N SER A 52 11.28 -5.12 -8.67
CA SER A 52 10.77 -6.11 -7.73
C SER A 52 11.41 -5.94 -6.35
N ARG A 53 12.72 -5.65 -6.31
CA ARG A 53 13.44 -5.39 -5.05
C ARG A 53 12.91 -4.16 -4.33
N GLU A 54 12.67 -3.06 -5.06
CA GLU A 54 12.09 -1.85 -4.48
C GLU A 54 10.71 -2.10 -3.90
N LEU A 55 9.86 -2.84 -4.62
CA LEU A 55 8.54 -3.22 -4.11
C LEU A 55 8.66 -4.06 -2.84
N GLN A 56 9.64 -4.97 -2.79
CA GLN A 56 9.88 -5.78 -1.59
C GLN A 56 10.30 -4.92 -0.39
N TYR A 57 11.08 -3.87 -0.60
CA TYR A 57 11.43 -2.94 0.48
C TYR A 57 10.19 -2.23 1.02
N PHE A 58 9.31 -1.75 0.14
CA PHE A 58 8.04 -1.13 0.57
C PHE A 58 7.18 -2.12 1.34
N ILE A 59 7.08 -3.35 0.85
CA ILE A 59 6.30 -4.41 1.51
C ILE A 59 6.87 -4.68 2.91
N MET A 60 8.19 -4.79 3.03
CA MET A 60 8.83 -5.06 4.33
C MET A 60 8.65 -3.91 5.31
N GLU A 61 8.81 -2.67 4.87
CA GLU A 61 8.57 -1.50 5.72
C GLU A 61 7.14 -1.45 6.22
N LEU A 62 6.19 -1.70 5.32
CA LEU A 62 4.77 -1.72 5.69
C LEU A 62 4.44 -2.89 6.61
N ALA A 63 5.04 -4.06 6.36
CA ALA A 63 4.87 -5.24 7.21
C ALA A 63 5.37 -4.98 8.63
N ASP A 64 6.53 -4.35 8.76
CA ASP A 64 7.09 -3.99 10.06
C ASP A 64 6.17 -3.01 10.80
N TYR A 65 5.62 -2.05 10.07
CA TYR A 65 4.67 -1.09 10.63
C TYR A 65 3.39 -1.80 11.12
N ILE A 66 2.84 -2.70 10.31
CA ILE A 66 1.63 -3.46 10.65
C ILE A 66 1.89 -4.35 11.87
N GLN A 67 3.03 -5.04 11.90
CA GLN A 67 3.41 -5.89 13.03
C GLN A 67 3.49 -5.06 14.32
N PHE A 68 4.16 -3.92 14.27
CA PHE A 68 4.34 -3.06 15.43
C PHE A 68 3.01 -2.52 15.95
N ASN A 69 2.12 -2.07 15.07
CA ASN A 69 0.88 -1.41 15.47
C ASN A 69 -0.26 -2.37 15.77
N GLN A 70 -0.31 -3.53 15.09
CA GLN A 70 -1.42 -4.48 15.22
C GLN A 70 -1.04 -5.71 16.04
N GLY A 71 0.26 -5.94 16.27
CA GLY A 71 0.72 -7.10 17.00
C GLY A 71 0.56 -8.41 16.24
N TYR A 72 0.48 -8.38 14.92
CA TYR A 72 0.36 -9.58 14.10
C TYR A 72 1.71 -10.27 13.95
N PRO A 73 1.74 -11.61 13.76
CA PRO A 73 2.96 -12.31 13.35
C PRO A 73 3.48 -11.70 12.05
N ILE A 74 4.81 -11.65 11.88
CA ILE A 74 5.42 -10.99 10.70
C ILE A 74 4.96 -11.63 9.39
N ALA A 75 4.74 -12.95 9.37
CA ALA A 75 4.26 -13.63 8.17
C ALA A 75 2.90 -13.10 7.73
N ASP A 76 1.98 -12.90 8.67
CA ASP A 76 0.64 -12.35 8.39
C ASP A 76 0.71 -10.89 8.00
N ALA A 77 1.57 -10.11 8.66
CA ALA A 77 1.78 -8.71 8.33
C ALA A 77 2.32 -8.56 6.89
N LYS A 78 3.19 -9.46 6.46
CA LYS A 78 3.72 -9.47 5.08
C LYS A 78 2.65 -9.75 4.05
N VAL A 79 1.76 -10.70 4.32
CA VAL A 79 0.65 -11.02 3.41
C VAL A 79 -0.25 -9.80 3.24
N GLN A 80 -0.60 -9.14 4.33
CA GLN A 80 -1.41 -7.92 4.28
C GLN A 80 -0.68 -6.79 3.54
N ALA A 81 0.59 -6.57 3.88
CA ALA A 81 1.40 -5.50 3.27
C ALA A 81 1.53 -5.68 1.77
N GLU A 82 1.76 -6.89 1.31
CA GLU A 82 1.87 -7.20 -0.12
C GLU A 82 0.58 -6.83 -0.86
N ALA A 83 -0.56 -7.24 -0.32
CA ALA A 83 -1.86 -6.94 -0.92
C ALA A 83 -2.11 -5.43 -0.98
N MET A 84 -1.76 -4.71 0.08
CA MET A 84 -1.92 -3.25 0.13
C MET A 84 -1.04 -2.55 -0.90
N VAL A 85 0.22 -2.96 -1.02
CA VAL A 85 1.17 -2.36 -1.98
C VAL A 85 0.70 -2.60 -3.41
N ILE A 86 0.26 -3.81 -3.73
CA ILE A 86 -0.27 -4.14 -5.07
C ILE A 86 -1.48 -3.26 -5.40
N LEU A 87 -2.40 -3.11 -4.46
CA LEU A 87 -3.60 -2.31 -4.65
C LEU A 87 -3.26 -0.84 -4.92
N VAL A 88 -2.38 -0.25 -4.10
CA VAL A 88 -1.96 1.14 -4.26
C VAL A 88 -1.19 1.34 -5.57
N PHE A 89 -0.35 0.38 -5.93
CA PHE A 89 0.41 0.44 -7.18
C PHE A 89 -0.52 0.45 -8.39
N ASN A 90 -1.57 -0.37 -8.36
CA ASN A 90 -2.59 -0.38 -9.43
C ASN A 90 -3.37 0.93 -9.47
N ALA A 91 -3.71 1.50 -8.33
CA ALA A 91 -4.36 2.81 -8.26
C ALA A 91 -3.48 3.91 -8.86
N GLY A 92 -2.18 3.84 -8.60
CA GLY A 92 -1.21 4.76 -9.19
C GLY A 92 -1.15 4.65 -10.72
N ALA A 93 -1.22 3.42 -11.23
CA ALA A 93 -1.26 3.20 -12.68
C ALA A 93 -2.49 3.84 -13.32
N GLU A 94 -3.65 3.71 -12.69
CA GLU A 94 -4.87 4.38 -13.16
C GLU A 94 -4.74 5.91 -13.09
N ALA A 95 -4.09 6.41 -12.04
CA ALA A 95 -3.91 7.85 -11.84
C ALA A 95 -3.09 8.52 -12.95
N LEU A 96 -2.16 7.79 -13.56
CA LEU A 96 -1.35 8.32 -14.67
C LEU A 96 -2.20 8.70 -15.87
N ASP A 97 -3.29 7.99 -16.09
CA ASP A 97 -4.14 8.17 -17.27
C ASP A 97 -5.44 8.93 -16.95
N CYS A 98 -5.66 9.30 -15.69
CA CYS A 98 -6.88 9.98 -15.29
C CYS A 98 -6.81 11.49 -15.50
N LYS A 99 -7.97 12.10 -15.69
CA LYS A 99 -8.12 13.56 -15.73
C LYS A 99 -8.06 14.11 -14.30
N PRO A 100 -7.68 15.40 -14.14
CA PRO A 100 -7.61 15.98 -12.79
C PRO A 100 -8.88 15.82 -11.95
N ALA A 101 -10.05 15.89 -12.58
CA ALA A 101 -11.33 15.70 -11.89
C ALA A 101 -11.57 14.27 -11.41
N GLU A 102 -10.88 13.29 -12.00
CA GLU A 102 -11.01 11.86 -11.66
C GLU A 102 -10.06 11.43 -10.55
N LEU A 103 -9.05 12.23 -10.26
CA LEU A 103 -8.01 11.88 -9.28
C LEU A 103 -8.58 11.70 -7.88
N ARG A 104 -9.45 12.59 -7.43
CA ARG A 104 -10.04 12.52 -6.10
C ARG A 104 -10.95 11.31 -5.91
N PRO A 105 -11.88 11.00 -6.84
CA PRO A 105 -12.67 9.78 -6.74
C PRO A 105 -11.82 8.51 -6.75
N LEU A 106 -10.76 8.47 -7.56
CA LEU A 106 -9.83 7.34 -7.61
C LEU A 106 -9.10 7.17 -6.29
N THR A 107 -8.63 8.25 -5.70
CA THR A 107 -7.97 8.25 -4.40
C THR A 107 -8.90 7.74 -3.31
N GLU A 108 -10.14 8.22 -3.27
CA GLU A 108 -11.14 7.79 -2.28
C GLU A 108 -11.50 6.31 -2.44
N LYS A 109 -11.57 5.81 -3.66
CA LYS A 109 -11.80 4.40 -3.94
C LYS A 109 -10.65 3.55 -3.37
N ALA A 110 -9.41 3.94 -3.61
CA ALA A 110 -8.24 3.22 -3.10
C ALA A 110 -8.23 3.21 -1.57
N ILE A 111 -8.54 4.34 -0.94
CA ILE A 111 -8.63 4.44 0.52
C ILE A 111 -9.69 3.47 1.07
N THR A 112 -10.86 3.43 0.44
CA THR A 112 -11.95 2.54 0.85
C THR A 112 -11.54 1.07 0.71
N GLN A 113 -10.91 0.70 -0.40
CA GLN A 113 -10.45 -0.67 -0.64
C GLN A 113 -9.39 -1.09 0.40
N LEU A 114 -8.47 -0.20 0.73
CA LEU A 114 -7.46 -0.49 1.75
C LEU A 114 -8.08 -0.65 3.14
N ARG A 115 -9.12 0.12 3.45
CA ARG A 115 -9.84 -0.02 4.71
C ARG A 115 -10.55 -1.36 4.79
N TYR A 116 -11.17 -1.80 3.70
CA TYR A 116 -11.79 -3.13 3.65
C TYR A 116 -10.76 -4.22 3.90
N LEU A 117 -9.60 -4.10 3.26
CA LEU A 117 -8.52 -5.08 3.40
C LEU A 117 -7.98 -5.12 4.82
N ALA A 118 -7.69 -3.97 5.40
CA ALA A 118 -7.16 -3.87 6.76
C ALA A 118 -8.16 -4.42 7.80
N LYS A 119 -9.42 -4.07 7.64
CA LYS A 119 -10.48 -4.54 8.54
C LYS A 119 -10.72 -6.04 8.39
N GLY A 120 -10.69 -6.54 7.15
CA GLY A 120 -10.82 -7.97 6.89
C GLY A 120 -9.67 -8.76 7.49
N ALA A 121 -8.45 -8.26 7.38
CA ALA A 121 -7.26 -8.88 7.96
C ALA A 121 -7.37 -8.94 9.49
N ASP A 122 -7.78 -7.84 10.11
CA ASP A 122 -7.95 -7.76 11.56
C ASP A 122 -8.98 -8.78 12.06
N GLU A 123 -10.12 -8.85 11.41
CA GLU A 123 -11.17 -9.78 11.77
C GLU A 123 -10.76 -11.24 11.57
N PHE A 124 -10.12 -11.53 10.44
CA PHE A 124 -9.63 -12.87 10.12
C PHE A 124 -8.60 -13.35 11.14
N LEU A 125 -7.66 -12.50 11.51
CA LEU A 125 -6.58 -12.86 12.43
C LEU A 125 -7.08 -13.01 13.86
N LYS A 126 -8.08 -12.24 14.26
CA LYS A 126 -8.73 -12.40 15.57
C LYS A 126 -9.41 -13.77 15.68
N ARG A 127 -10.15 -14.18 14.65
CA ARG A 127 -10.83 -15.48 14.63
C ARG A 127 -9.82 -16.63 14.67
N HIS A 128 -8.75 -16.50 13.88
CA HIS A 128 -7.69 -17.52 13.82
C HIS A 128 -6.97 -17.66 15.17
N ARG A 129 -6.77 -16.56 15.89
CA ARG A 129 -6.18 -16.56 17.22
C ARG A 129 -7.05 -17.30 18.23
N VAL A 130 -8.36 -17.08 18.18
CA VAL A 130 -9.31 -17.76 19.05
C VAL A 130 -9.33 -19.26 18.79
N GLU A 131 -9.29 -19.68 17.52
CA GLU A 131 -9.24 -21.09 17.14
C GLU A 131 -7.95 -21.77 17.57
N THR A 132 -6.81 -21.05 17.47
CA THR A 132 -5.50 -21.60 17.84
C THR A 132 -5.31 -21.72 19.35
N ASN A 133 -5.99 -20.90 20.16
CA ASN A 133 -5.91 -20.91 21.61
C ASN A 133 -6.94 -21.85 22.27
N ARG A 134 -7.71 -22.57 21.48
CA ARG A 134 -8.57 -23.67 21.94
C ARG A 134 -7.81 -24.98 21.84
#